data_5dde80b15946f8ea2c48a5985079aabe
#
_entry.id   5dde80b15946f8ea2c48a5985079aabe
#
_cell.length_a   1.000
_cell.length_b   1.000
_cell.length_c   1.000
_cell.angle_alpha   90.00
_cell.angle_beta   90.00
_cell.angle_gamma   90.00
#
_symmetry.space_group_name_H-M   'P 1'
#
loop_
_entity.id
_entity.type
_entity.pdbx_description
1 polymer ?
#
loop_
_entity_poly.entity_id
_entity_poly.type
_entity_poly.pdbx_seq_one_letter_code
_entity_poly.pdbx_strand_id
1 'polypeptide(L)'
;MSNLIDSHVNFGHELLKNSVSDICKDALENNIERILSINSNIYEFQKDINLIKGFNFVDITLGHHPNNTLDIKPEEIKTLLNENIKKFKDRIVGIGETGLDYHYDIPKNKQIESLEIHLDAASVYNLPCIIHMRD
;
A
#
# COMPACT_ATOMS: atom_id res chain seq x y z
N MET A 1 -28.38 9.47 2.46
CA MET A 1 -27.75 8.24 1.94
C MET A 1 -26.51 8.01 2.76
N SER A 2 -26.18 6.76 3.10
CA SER A 2 -24.93 6.45 3.82
C SER A 2 -23.75 6.61 2.88
N ASN A 3 -22.75 7.36 3.32
CA ASN A 3 -21.50 7.49 2.58
C ASN A 3 -20.72 6.17 2.70
N LEU A 4 -20.10 5.75 1.62
CA LEU A 4 -19.31 4.53 1.54
C LEU A 4 -17.81 4.85 1.53
N ILE A 5 -17.02 3.92 2.02
CA ILE A 5 -15.56 3.98 1.95
C ILE A 5 -15.09 2.71 1.24
N ASP A 6 -14.29 2.86 0.19
CA ASP A 6 -13.58 1.74 -0.42
C ASP A 6 -12.20 1.60 0.25
N SER A 7 -12.05 0.58 1.05
CA SER A 7 -10.88 0.39 1.91
C SER A 7 -9.72 -0.39 1.26
N HIS A 8 -9.87 -0.82 0.01
CA HIS A 8 -8.80 -1.60 -0.64
C HIS A 8 -8.87 -1.54 -2.17
N VAL A 9 -8.24 -0.54 -2.76
CA VAL A 9 -8.09 -0.42 -4.21
C VAL A 9 -6.60 -0.40 -4.56
N ASN A 10 -6.15 -1.23 -5.48
CA ASN A 10 -4.77 -1.19 -5.97
C ASN A 10 -4.69 -0.38 -7.27
N PHE A 11 -4.61 0.95 -7.17
CA PHE A 11 -4.51 1.82 -8.34
C PHE A 11 -3.20 1.64 -9.15
N GLY A 12 -2.13 1.15 -8.54
CA GLY A 12 -0.89 0.79 -9.25
C GLY A 12 -1.00 -0.44 -10.14
N HIS A 13 -2.07 -1.23 -10.00
CA HIS A 13 -2.25 -2.43 -10.80
C HIS A 13 -2.44 -2.12 -12.29
N GLU A 14 -1.85 -2.95 -13.17
CA GLU A 14 -1.84 -2.77 -14.62
C GLU A 14 -3.25 -2.53 -15.23
N LEU A 15 -4.27 -3.14 -14.69
CA LEU A 15 -5.65 -3.00 -15.16
C LEU A 15 -6.31 -1.68 -14.75
N LEU A 16 -5.82 -0.99 -13.71
CA LEU A 16 -6.45 0.19 -13.14
C LEU A 16 -5.66 1.48 -13.37
N LYS A 17 -4.34 1.43 -13.45
CA LYS A 17 -3.46 2.59 -13.46
C LYS A 17 -3.76 3.63 -14.54
N ASN A 18 -4.33 3.21 -15.68
CA ASN A 18 -4.68 4.09 -16.78
C ASN A 18 -6.11 4.67 -16.69
N SER A 19 -6.91 4.20 -15.72
CA SER A 19 -8.33 4.58 -15.56
C SER A 19 -8.62 5.24 -14.20
N VAL A 20 -7.59 5.64 -13.46
CA VAL A 20 -7.73 6.19 -12.09
C VAL A 20 -8.70 7.39 -12.07
N SER A 21 -8.60 8.29 -13.05
CA SER A 21 -9.48 9.46 -13.14
C SER A 21 -10.94 9.09 -13.31
N ASP A 22 -11.23 8.14 -14.19
CA ASP A 22 -12.61 7.70 -14.47
C ASP A 22 -13.17 6.95 -13.25
N ILE A 23 -12.36 6.06 -12.65
CA ILE A 23 -12.74 5.33 -11.43
C ILE A 23 -13.04 6.30 -10.28
N CYS A 24 -12.21 7.30 -10.08
CA CYS A 24 -12.42 8.30 -9.04
C CYS A 24 -13.68 9.13 -9.28
N LYS A 25 -13.99 9.49 -10.52
CA LYS A 25 -15.22 10.17 -10.88
C LYS A 25 -16.44 9.30 -10.61
N ASP A 26 -16.43 8.06 -11.09
CA ASP A 26 -17.52 7.11 -10.87
C ASP A 26 -17.74 6.83 -9.37
N ALA A 27 -16.66 6.75 -8.59
CA ALA A 27 -16.74 6.59 -7.15
C ALA A 27 -17.51 7.72 -6.46
N LEU A 28 -17.20 8.98 -6.79
CA LEU A 28 -17.89 10.14 -6.25
C LEU A 28 -19.38 10.18 -6.67
N GLU A 29 -19.69 9.84 -7.92
CA GLU A 29 -21.05 9.77 -8.43
C GLU A 29 -21.88 8.67 -7.71
N ASN A 30 -21.21 7.64 -7.17
CA ASN A 30 -21.82 6.55 -6.42
C ASN A 30 -21.70 6.66 -4.88
N ASN A 31 -21.46 7.87 -4.36
CA ASN A 31 -21.37 8.19 -2.94
C ASN A 31 -20.22 7.49 -2.20
N ILE A 32 -19.13 7.18 -2.87
CA ILE A 32 -17.88 6.76 -2.22
C ILE A 32 -17.16 8.04 -1.76
N GLU A 33 -17.09 8.24 -0.45
CA GLU A 33 -16.53 9.44 0.16
C GLU A 33 -15.00 9.39 0.28
N ARG A 34 -14.45 8.19 0.49
CA ARG A 34 -13.01 7.95 0.63
C ARG A 34 -12.60 6.66 -0.06
N ILE A 35 -11.40 6.66 -0.61
CA ILE A 35 -10.76 5.46 -1.16
C ILE A 35 -9.39 5.30 -0.51
N LEU A 36 -9.04 4.06 -0.13
CA LEU A 36 -7.71 3.70 0.29
C LEU A 36 -6.99 2.96 -0.85
N SER A 37 -6.03 3.63 -1.47
CA SER A 37 -5.14 3.02 -2.45
C SER A 37 -4.06 2.20 -1.75
N ILE A 38 -3.96 0.93 -2.10
CA ILE A 38 -3.00 0.01 -1.49
C ILE A 38 -1.76 -0.08 -2.37
N ASN A 39 -0.60 0.29 -1.82
CA ASN A 39 0.67 0.02 -2.45
C ASN A 39 1.15 -1.40 -2.08
N SER A 40 1.43 -2.21 -3.07
CA SER A 40 1.90 -3.60 -2.92
C SER A 40 3.36 -3.80 -3.32
N ASN A 41 3.99 -2.77 -3.90
CA ASN A 41 5.40 -2.79 -4.26
C ASN A 41 6.06 -1.46 -3.90
N ILE A 42 6.91 -1.48 -2.91
CA ILE A 42 7.56 -0.29 -2.37
C ILE A 42 8.39 0.48 -3.43
N TYR A 43 8.94 -0.21 -4.44
CA TYR A 43 9.66 0.41 -5.55
C TYR A 43 8.75 1.22 -6.47
N GLU A 44 7.47 0.85 -6.58
CA GLU A 44 6.48 1.54 -7.40
C GLU A 44 5.75 2.67 -6.67
N PHE A 45 5.98 2.82 -5.35
CA PHE A 45 5.25 3.78 -4.52
C PHE A 45 5.24 5.20 -5.08
N GLN A 46 6.38 5.67 -5.62
CA GLN A 46 6.46 7.02 -6.19
C GLN A 46 5.56 7.18 -7.43
N LYS A 47 5.35 6.13 -8.20
CA LYS A 47 4.41 6.12 -9.32
C LYS A 47 2.97 6.10 -8.79
N ASP A 48 2.69 5.23 -7.83
CA ASP A 48 1.34 5.07 -7.27
C ASP A 48 0.84 6.38 -6.64
N ILE A 49 1.66 7.06 -5.85
CA ILE A 49 1.27 8.33 -5.25
C ILE A 49 1.05 9.44 -6.30
N ASN A 50 1.77 9.40 -7.42
CA ASN A 50 1.56 10.33 -8.52
C ASN A 50 0.22 10.09 -9.24
N LEU A 51 -0.26 8.84 -9.34
CA LEU A 51 -1.56 8.51 -9.93
C LEU A 51 -2.72 9.19 -9.19
N ILE A 52 -2.59 9.31 -7.86
CA ILE A 52 -3.66 9.83 -6.99
C ILE A 52 -3.44 11.29 -6.55
N LYS A 53 -2.42 11.96 -7.07
CA LYS A 53 -2.00 13.30 -6.63
C LYS A 53 -3.12 14.35 -6.70
N GLY A 54 -4.01 14.25 -7.70
CA GLY A 54 -5.13 15.18 -7.91
C GLY A 54 -6.39 14.86 -7.10
N PHE A 55 -6.42 13.77 -6.33
CA PHE A 55 -7.63 13.27 -5.67
C PHE A 55 -7.47 13.31 -4.15
N ASN A 56 -7.93 14.38 -3.51
CA ASN A 56 -7.79 14.59 -2.06
C ASN A 56 -8.61 13.62 -1.20
N PHE A 57 -9.57 12.91 -1.78
CA PHE A 57 -10.37 11.89 -1.10
C PHE A 57 -9.77 10.48 -1.23
N VAL A 58 -8.60 10.35 -1.88
CA VAL A 58 -7.85 9.09 -2.01
C VAL A 58 -6.63 9.16 -1.10
N ASP A 59 -6.57 8.30 -0.12
CA ASP A 59 -5.40 8.07 0.74
C ASP A 59 -4.58 6.90 0.19
N ILE A 60 -3.35 6.72 0.67
CA ILE A 60 -2.46 5.63 0.23
C ILE A 60 -1.78 4.95 1.41
N THR A 61 -1.53 3.66 1.27
CA THR A 61 -0.63 2.90 2.14
C THR A 61 0.75 2.75 1.51
N LEU A 62 1.73 2.41 2.31
CA LEU A 62 3.09 2.12 1.87
C LEU A 62 3.52 0.75 2.34
N GLY A 63 3.82 -0.16 1.43
CA GLY A 63 4.24 -1.50 1.79
C GLY A 63 4.91 -2.29 0.68
N HIS A 64 5.25 -3.52 1.02
CA HIS A 64 5.85 -4.49 0.12
C HIS A 64 5.21 -5.85 0.34
N HIS A 65 4.43 -6.28 -0.63
CA HIS A 65 3.65 -7.51 -0.59
C HIS A 65 4.56 -8.74 -0.43
N PRO A 66 4.17 -9.77 0.32
CA PRO A 66 4.99 -10.97 0.54
C PRO A 66 5.49 -11.62 -0.74
N ASN A 67 4.73 -11.56 -1.83
CA ASN A 67 5.15 -12.13 -3.12
C ASN A 67 6.31 -11.39 -3.80
N ASN A 68 6.64 -10.19 -3.33
CA ASN A 68 7.71 -9.36 -3.88
C ASN A 68 9.01 -9.43 -3.04
N THR A 69 9.03 -10.21 -1.96
CA THR A 69 10.15 -10.21 -0.99
C THR A 69 11.39 -10.97 -1.45
N LEU A 70 11.34 -11.64 -2.60
CA LEU A 70 12.44 -12.49 -3.06
C LEU A 70 13.73 -11.69 -3.32
N ASP A 71 13.61 -10.55 -4.00
CA ASP A 71 14.74 -9.80 -4.55
C ASP A 71 15.06 -8.50 -3.80
N ILE A 72 14.40 -8.25 -2.67
CA ILE A 72 14.66 -7.06 -1.83
C ILE A 72 15.39 -7.44 -0.55
N LYS A 73 16.31 -6.59 -0.12
CA LYS A 73 17.03 -6.78 1.15
C LYS A 73 16.26 -6.10 2.29
N PRO A 74 16.31 -6.65 3.51
CA PRO A 74 15.67 -6.09 4.70
C PRO A 74 16.03 -4.61 4.96
N GLU A 75 17.31 -4.28 4.87
CA GLU A 75 17.79 -2.91 5.08
C GLU A 75 17.26 -1.93 4.05
N GLU A 76 17.03 -2.41 2.82
CA GLU A 76 16.47 -1.61 1.75
C GLU A 76 14.98 -1.33 1.99
N ILE A 77 14.20 -2.33 2.43
CA ILE A 77 12.81 -2.14 2.85
C ILE A 77 12.75 -1.07 3.93
N LYS A 78 13.57 -1.19 4.97
CA LYS A 78 13.62 -0.25 6.09
C LYS A 78 13.95 1.17 5.63
N THR A 79 14.91 1.32 4.73
CA THR A 79 15.33 2.61 4.18
C THR A 79 14.19 3.23 3.39
N LEU A 80 13.59 2.50 2.44
CA LEU A 80 12.51 2.99 1.59
C LEU A 80 11.24 3.33 2.39
N LEU A 81 10.88 2.55 3.42
CA LEU A 81 9.79 2.90 4.33
C LEU A 81 10.05 4.25 4.99
N ASN A 82 11.21 4.41 5.63
CA ASN A 82 11.55 5.62 6.38
C ASN A 82 11.60 6.87 5.47
N GLU A 83 12.21 6.76 4.30
CA GLU A 83 12.32 7.89 3.36
C GLU A 83 10.97 8.33 2.84
N ASN A 84 10.14 7.37 2.39
CA ASN A 84 8.83 7.69 1.84
C ASN A 84 7.85 8.20 2.90
N ILE A 85 7.85 7.62 4.11
CA ILE A 85 7.00 8.12 5.21
C ILE A 85 7.35 9.57 5.54
N LYS A 86 8.63 9.89 5.69
CA LYS A 86 9.06 11.28 5.98
C LYS A 86 8.66 12.25 4.87
N LYS A 87 8.78 11.82 3.62
CA LYS A 87 8.49 12.67 2.45
C LYS A 87 6.99 12.89 2.22
N PHE A 88 6.17 11.88 2.50
CA PHE A 88 4.74 11.85 2.18
C PHE A 88 3.83 11.63 3.38
N LYS A 89 4.27 12.04 4.57
CA LYS A 89 3.57 11.83 5.86
C LYS A 89 2.10 12.23 5.87
N ASP A 90 1.73 13.26 5.10
CA ASP A 90 0.36 13.79 5.06
C ASP A 90 -0.57 12.99 4.11
N ARG A 91 -0.03 12.04 3.38
CA ARG A 91 -0.76 11.20 2.42
C ARG A 91 -0.76 9.72 2.78
N ILE A 92 0.29 9.25 3.46
CA ILE A 92 0.40 7.86 3.89
C ILE A 92 -0.39 7.69 5.19
N VAL A 93 -1.44 6.87 5.14
CA VAL A 93 -2.33 6.62 6.28
C VAL A 93 -2.17 5.22 6.88
N GLY A 94 -1.32 4.38 6.33
CA GLY A 94 -1.07 3.03 6.82
C GLY A 94 0.18 2.41 6.23
N ILE A 95 0.70 1.39 6.89
CA ILE A 95 1.83 0.57 6.47
C ILE A 95 1.29 -0.75 5.89
N GLY A 96 1.72 -1.09 4.70
CA GLY A 96 1.27 -2.28 3.97
C GLY A 96 0.79 -1.90 2.54
N GLU A 97 0.44 -2.89 1.76
CA GLU A 97 0.16 -4.29 2.09
C GLU A 97 1.47 -5.06 2.33
N THR A 98 1.53 -5.78 3.44
CA THR A 98 2.63 -6.66 3.83
C THR A 98 2.04 -7.90 4.50
N GLY A 99 2.81 -8.94 4.74
CA GLY A 99 2.28 -10.13 5.41
C GLY A 99 2.89 -11.44 4.95
N LEU A 100 2.07 -12.50 4.96
CA LEU A 100 2.49 -13.87 4.65
C LEU A 100 1.59 -14.45 3.55
N ASP A 101 2.21 -15.02 2.53
CA ASP A 101 1.54 -15.72 1.43
C ASP A 101 2.33 -17.00 1.11
N TYR A 102 1.86 -18.11 1.65
CA TYR A 102 2.53 -19.40 1.48
C TYR A 102 2.04 -20.20 0.27
N HIS A 103 1.11 -19.64 -0.47
CA HIS A 103 0.64 -20.23 -1.71
C HIS A 103 1.72 -20.27 -2.80
N TYR A 104 2.60 -19.27 -2.84
CA TYR A 104 3.70 -19.20 -3.79
C TYR A 104 5.02 -19.68 -3.17
N ASP A 105 5.93 -20.15 -4.01
CA ASP A 105 7.26 -20.63 -3.60
C ASP A 105 8.23 -19.46 -3.30
N ILE A 106 7.87 -18.64 -2.33
CA ILE A 106 8.69 -17.56 -1.79
C ILE A 106 9.18 -17.99 -0.40
N PRO A 107 10.47 -17.90 -0.08
CA PRO A 107 11.00 -18.31 1.21
C PRO A 107 10.28 -17.66 2.39
N LYS A 108 9.72 -18.47 3.28
CA LYS A 108 8.92 -17.99 4.43
C LYS A 108 9.69 -17.03 5.33
N ASN A 109 10.98 -17.29 5.56
CA ASN A 109 11.83 -16.42 6.37
C ASN A 109 11.94 -15.00 5.79
N LYS A 110 12.01 -14.83 4.45
CA LYS A 110 12.03 -13.51 3.81
C LYS A 110 10.72 -12.75 4.00
N GLN A 111 9.60 -13.47 3.92
CA GLN A 111 8.28 -12.86 4.16
C GLN A 111 8.13 -12.42 5.63
N ILE A 112 8.56 -13.27 6.58
CA ILE A 112 8.52 -12.97 8.01
C ILE A 112 9.40 -11.76 8.32
N GLU A 113 10.63 -11.74 7.83
CA GLU A 113 11.56 -10.62 8.04
C GLU A 113 11.02 -9.30 7.47
N SER A 114 10.43 -9.34 6.27
CA SER A 114 9.76 -8.18 5.68
C SER A 114 8.58 -7.72 6.55
N LEU A 115 7.73 -8.64 7.00
CA LEU A 115 6.60 -8.33 7.87
C LEU A 115 7.05 -7.66 9.17
N GLU A 116 8.07 -8.19 9.84
CA GLU A 116 8.62 -7.62 11.08
C GLU A 116 9.07 -6.16 10.87
N ILE A 117 9.78 -5.88 9.77
CA ILE A 117 10.21 -4.51 9.43
C ILE A 117 9.03 -3.57 9.23
N HIS A 118 7.95 -4.04 8.58
CA HIS A 118 6.75 -3.22 8.39
C HIS A 118 6.01 -2.98 9.70
N LEU A 119 5.90 -3.98 10.58
CA LEU A 119 5.31 -3.84 11.91
C LEU A 119 6.09 -2.87 12.78
N ASP A 120 7.43 -2.93 12.74
CA ASP A 120 8.28 -1.97 13.43
C ASP A 120 8.05 -0.54 12.92
N ALA A 121 7.99 -0.35 11.59
CA ALA A 121 7.69 0.95 11.01
C ALA A 121 6.29 1.45 11.41
N ALA A 122 5.27 0.59 11.36
CA ALA A 122 3.91 0.92 11.79
C ALA A 122 3.89 1.39 13.26
N SER A 123 4.62 0.70 14.14
CA SER A 123 4.77 1.07 15.55
C SER A 123 5.47 2.42 15.73
N VAL A 124 6.62 2.60 15.07
CA VAL A 124 7.44 3.84 15.19
C VAL A 124 6.68 5.08 14.72
N TYR A 125 5.94 4.95 13.62
CA TYR A 125 5.20 6.07 13.03
C TYR A 125 3.74 6.18 13.49
N ASN A 126 3.30 5.30 14.38
CA ASN A 126 1.93 5.23 14.89
C ASN A 126 0.89 5.15 13.76
N LEU A 127 1.13 4.28 12.80
CA LEU A 127 0.25 4.00 11.66
C LEU A 127 -0.35 2.60 11.74
N PRO A 128 -1.59 2.39 11.29
CA PRO A 128 -2.17 1.07 11.17
C PRO A 128 -1.40 0.22 10.16
N CYS A 129 -1.47 -1.09 10.31
CA CYS A 129 -0.86 -2.03 9.37
C CYS A 129 -1.92 -2.80 8.59
N ILE A 130 -1.73 -2.90 7.27
CA ILE A 130 -2.60 -3.67 6.37
C ILE A 130 -1.90 -5.01 6.08
N ILE A 131 -2.52 -6.09 6.58
CA ILE A 131 -1.94 -7.43 6.56
C ILE A 131 -2.57 -8.29 5.48
N HIS A 132 -1.74 -8.81 4.59
CA HIS A 132 -2.06 -9.92 3.70
C HIS A 132 -1.81 -11.26 4.41
N MET A 133 -2.75 -12.19 4.30
CA MET A 133 -2.53 -13.54 4.80
C MET A 133 -3.21 -14.56 3.89
N ARG A 134 -2.42 -15.55 3.41
CA ARG A 134 -2.92 -16.66 2.62
C ARG A 134 -2.11 -17.94 2.90
N ASP A 135 -2.85 -19.08 3.16
CA ASP A 135 -2.32 -20.43 3.48
C ASP A 135 -1.48 -20.47 4.78
#